data_987947def91f6813586e044ce2d9e547
#
_entry.id   987947def91f6813586e044ce2d9e547
#
_cell.length_a   1.000
_cell.length_b   1.000
_cell.length_c   1.000
_cell.angle_alpha   90.00
_cell.angle_beta   90.00
_cell.angle_gamma   90.00
#
_symmetry.space_group_name_H-M   'P 1'
#
loop_
_entity.id
_entity.type
_entity.pdbx_description
1 polymer ?
#
loop_
_entity_poly.entity_id
_entity_poly.type
_entity_poly.pdbx_seq_one_letter_code
_entity_poly.pdbx_strand_id
1 'polypeptide(L)'
;FGAIRLVMGLVPAMREQKRGHIVNISSIGVQTNPPRFSAYVASKAALDSWSNVVSSELVGDGITFTGIHMPLVRTPMIAPTKIYDKFPTISPAQAADLVIRAMVERPHEINTALGNAGAIMHTVAPKLAFRILNMAYHVFPDSAAARGDAAQGSRESEQIMLAKIFKGIHW
;
A
#
# COMPACT_ATOMS: atom_id res chain seq x y z
N PHE A 1 -7.42 10.80 -8.97
CA PHE A 1 -7.70 11.04 -10.41
C PHE A 1 -6.47 11.53 -11.21
N GLY A 2 -5.44 12.16 -10.60
CA GLY A 2 -4.26 12.66 -11.33
C GLY A 2 -3.50 11.58 -12.09
N ALA A 3 -3.19 10.45 -11.45
CA ALA A 3 -2.50 9.32 -12.10
C ALA A 3 -3.31 8.77 -13.29
N ILE A 4 -4.61 8.60 -13.12
CA ILE A 4 -5.50 8.12 -14.21
C ILE A 4 -5.47 9.08 -15.40
N ARG A 5 -5.59 10.40 -15.17
CA ARG A 5 -5.52 11.40 -16.24
C ARG A 5 -4.18 11.39 -16.96
N LEU A 6 -3.09 11.25 -16.22
CA LEU A 6 -1.74 11.16 -16.80
C LEU A 6 -1.63 9.95 -17.72
N VAL A 7 -2.03 8.78 -17.24
CA VAL A 7 -1.98 7.54 -18.04
C VAL A 7 -2.84 7.67 -19.31
N MET A 8 -4.08 8.17 -19.17
CA MET A 8 -4.96 8.37 -20.32
C MET A 8 -4.38 9.33 -21.37
N GLY A 9 -3.61 10.34 -20.94
CA GLY A 9 -2.90 11.23 -21.86
C GLY A 9 -1.71 10.60 -22.56
N LEU A 10 -1.08 9.57 -21.95
CA LEU A 10 0.10 8.88 -22.53
C LEU A 10 -0.26 7.69 -23.41
N VAL A 11 -1.39 7.03 -23.15
CA VAL A 11 -1.84 5.82 -23.87
C VAL A 11 -1.89 5.98 -25.39
N PRO A 12 -2.41 7.08 -25.96
CA PRO A 12 -2.44 7.23 -27.44
C PRO A 12 -1.06 7.08 -28.08
N ALA A 13 -0.05 7.78 -27.56
CA ALA A 13 1.31 7.69 -28.09
C ALA A 13 1.94 6.30 -27.89
N MET A 14 1.64 5.64 -26.76
CA MET A 14 2.10 4.27 -26.51
C MET A 14 1.45 3.26 -27.48
N ARG A 15 0.16 3.45 -27.82
CA ARG A 15 -0.53 2.64 -28.82
C ARG A 15 0.10 2.76 -30.22
N GLU A 16 0.41 3.97 -30.64
CA GLU A 16 1.09 4.21 -31.92
C GLU A 16 2.44 3.50 -31.99
N GLN A 17 3.18 3.51 -30.87
CA GLN A 17 4.49 2.87 -30.77
C GLN A 17 4.40 1.35 -30.54
N LYS A 18 3.22 0.80 -30.33
CA LYS A 18 2.99 -0.62 -29.94
C LYS A 18 3.83 -1.05 -28.75
N ARG A 19 4.12 -0.14 -27.85
CA ARG A 19 4.89 -0.42 -26.62
C ARG A 19 4.62 0.63 -25.56
N GLY A 20 4.54 0.19 -24.33
CA GLY A 20 4.45 1.05 -23.15
C GLY A 20 4.58 0.24 -21.88
N HIS A 21 5.04 0.87 -20.82
CA HIS A 21 5.00 0.27 -19.49
C HIS A 21 4.64 1.33 -18.45
N ILE A 22 3.63 1.05 -17.65
CA ILE A 22 3.12 1.95 -16.63
C ILE A 22 3.35 1.31 -15.26
N VAL A 23 4.05 2.03 -14.39
CA VAL A 23 4.28 1.61 -13.01
C VAL A 23 3.43 2.47 -12.08
N ASN A 24 2.44 1.87 -11.44
CA ASN A 24 1.57 2.54 -10.47
C ASN A 24 2.03 2.25 -9.04
N ILE A 25 2.29 3.30 -8.28
CA ILE A 25 2.64 3.19 -6.87
C ILE A 25 1.36 3.16 -6.04
N SER A 26 0.97 1.95 -5.66
CA SER A 26 -0.12 1.69 -4.75
C SER A 26 0.38 1.58 -3.29
N SER A 27 -0.28 0.84 -2.46
CA SER A 27 0.06 0.70 -1.05
C SER A 27 -0.30 -0.70 -0.54
N ILE A 28 0.55 -1.24 0.33
CA ILE A 28 0.23 -2.41 1.14
C ILE A 28 -1.10 -2.25 1.89
N GLY A 29 -1.51 -1.01 2.15
CA GLY A 29 -2.79 -0.70 2.78
C GLY A 29 -4.00 -1.24 2.02
N VAL A 30 -3.93 -1.40 0.70
CA VAL A 30 -5.01 -1.99 -0.10
C VAL A 30 -5.18 -3.49 0.21
N GLN A 31 -4.09 -4.17 0.54
CA GLN A 31 -4.08 -5.58 0.87
C GLN A 31 -4.42 -5.86 2.35
N THR A 32 -4.05 -4.95 3.25
CA THR A 32 -4.16 -5.15 4.70
C THR A 32 -5.33 -4.40 5.34
N ASN A 33 -5.92 -3.42 4.65
CA ASN A 33 -7.06 -2.62 5.11
C ASN A 33 -6.89 -2.03 6.53
N PRO A 34 -5.80 -1.29 6.81
CA PRO A 34 -5.54 -0.78 8.15
C PRO A 34 -6.64 0.19 8.59
N PRO A 35 -7.08 0.12 9.86
CA PRO A 35 -8.11 1.02 10.38
C PRO A 35 -7.61 2.48 10.36
N ARG A 36 -8.55 3.43 10.27
CA ARG A 36 -8.35 4.90 10.22
C ARG A 36 -7.78 5.44 8.90
N PHE A 37 -7.55 4.58 7.90
CA PHE A 37 -7.03 4.97 6.58
C PHE A 37 -8.04 4.78 5.44
N SER A 38 -9.35 4.78 5.74
CA SER A 38 -10.41 4.43 4.78
C SER A 38 -10.34 5.25 3.48
N ALA A 39 -10.24 6.57 3.55
CA ALA A 39 -10.18 7.43 2.36
C ALA A 39 -8.88 7.21 1.55
N TYR A 40 -7.75 7.03 2.25
CA TYR A 40 -6.47 6.73 1.61
C TYR A 40 -6.51 5.37 0.90
N VAL A 41 -6.93 4.32 1.61
CA VAL A 41 -7.05 2.97 1.06
C VAL A 41 -8.01 2.94 -0.12
N ALA A 42 -9.18 3.57 0.01
CA ALA A 42 -10.15 3.66 -1.08
C ALA A 42 -9.55 4.33 -2.33
N SER A 43 -8.75 5.40 -2.16
CA SER A 43 -8.11 6.09 -3.29
C SER A 43 -7.08 5.22 -4.02
N LYS A 44 -6.32 4.40 -3.27
CA LYS A 44 -5.32 3.48 -3.82
C LYS A 44 -5.96 2.24 -4.44
N ALA A 45 -6.99 1.67 -3.79
CA ALA A 45 -7.77 0.57 -4.33
C ALA A 45 -8.47 0.93 -5.64
N ALA A 46 -8.97 2.17 -5.76
CA ALA A 46 -9.56 2.67 -7.01
C ALA A 46 -8.51 2.71 -8.13
N LEU A 47 -7.27 3.10 -7.84
CA LEU A 47 -6.19 3.09 -8.83
C LEU A 47 -5.82 1.67 -9.24
N ASP A 48 -5.73 0.73 -8.29
CA ASP A 48 -5.41 -0.67 -8.57
C ASP A 48 -6.49 -1.33 -9.44
N SER A 49 -7.75 -1.19 -9.03
CA SER A 49 -8.88 -1.74 -9.78
C SER A 49 -8.94 -1.17 -11.21
N TRP A 50 -8.78 0.16 -11.35
CA TRP A 50 -8.74 0.81 -12.65
C TRP A 50 -7.56 0.30 -13.49
N SER A 51 -6.36 0.16 -12.91
CA SER A 51 -5.17 -0.34 -13.61
C SER A 51 -5.35 -1.75 -14.11
N ASN A 52 -5.98 -2.63 -13.33
CA ASN A 52 -6.26 -4.01 -13.73
C ASN A 52 -7.20 -4.09 -14.92
N VAL A 53 -8.25 -3.28 -14.94
CA VAL A 53 -9.18 -3.22 -16.08
C VAL A 53 -8.44 -2.71 -17.33
N VAL A 54 -7.79 -1.56 -17.23
CA VAL A 54 -7.12 -0.94 -18.38
C VAL A 54 -5.93 -1.77 -18.89
N SER A 55 -5.22 -2.47 -17.99
CA SER A 55 -4.17 -3.41 -18.37
C SER A 55 -4.69 -4.51 -19.29
N SER A 56 -5.86 -5.07 -18.98
CA SER A 56 -6.49 -6.11 -19.82
C SER A 56 -6.92 -5.57 -21.19
N GLU A 57 -7.33 -4.31 -21.26
CA GLU A 57 -7.73 -3.65 -22.50
C GLU A 57 -6.55 -3.30 -23.42
N LEU A 58 -5.37 -3.02 -22.83
CA LEU A 58 -4.21 -2.48 -23.53
C LEU A 58 -3.10 -3.51 -23.81
N VAL A 59 -3.18 -4.72 -23.27
CA VAL A 59 -2.16 -5.77 -23.45
C VAL A 59 -1.97 -6.10 -24.94
N GLY A 60 -3.01 -6.12 -25.73
CA GLY A 60 -2.95 -6.32 -27.18
C GLY A 60 -2.25 -5.18 -27.95
N ASP A 61 -2.13 -4.01 -27.37
CA ASP A 61 -1.40 -2.85 -27.89
C ASP A 61 0.08 -2.84 -27.48
N GLY A 62 0.56 -3.86 -26.77
CA GLY A 62 1.92 -3.94 -26.25
C GLY A 62 2.17 -3.03 -25.05
N ILE A 63 1.13 -2.62 -24.35
CA ILE A 63 1.19 -1.77 -23.14
C ILE A 63 0.94 -2.63 -21.91
N THR A 64 1.86 -2.60 -20.96
CA THR A 64 1.80 -3.38 -19.72
C THR A 64 1.77 -2.49 -18.48
N PHE A 65 1.27 -3.02 -17.37
CA PHE A 65 1.19 -2.33 -16.09
C PHE A 65 1.89 -3.14 -15.00
N THR A 66 2.52 -2.44 -14.08
CA THR A 66 2.97 -3.00 -12.80
C THR A 66 2.38 -2.19 -11.65
N GLY A 67 1.66 -2.84 -10.75
CA GLY A 67 1.23 -2.28 -9.47
C GLY A 67 2.28 -2.57 -8.39
N ILE A 68 2.76 -1.54 -7.67
CA ILE A 68 3.62 -1.74 -6.50
C ILE A 68 2.80 -1.47 -5.24
N HIS A 69 2.49 -2.49 -4.46
CA HIS A 69 1.89 -2.33 -3.14
C HIS A 69 2.97 -1.92 -2.14
N MET A 70 3.36 -0.65 -2.24
CA MET A 70 4.48 -0.08 -1.50
C MET A 70 4.30 -0.28 0.01
N PRO A 71 5.28 -0.88 0.70
CA PRO A 71 5.28 -0.98 2.15
C PRO A 71 5.55 0.38 2.80
N LEU A 72 5.58 0.43 4.12
CA LEU A 72 5.88 1.64 4.85
C LEU A 72 7.34 2.07 4.62
N VAL A 73 7.53 3.27 4.08
CA VAL A 73 8.86 3.81 3.75
C VAL A 73 9.27 4.84 4.79
N ARG A 74 10.49 4.71 5.34
CA ARG A 74 11.05 5.69 6.29
C ARG A 74 11.32 7.03 5.62
N THR A 75 10.37 7.94 5.77
CA THR A 75 10.42 9.30 5.22
C THR A 75 9.99 10.31 6.29
N PRO A 76 10.30 11.60 6.11
CA PRO A 76 9.81 12.65 7.01
C PRO A 76 8.27 12.64 7.17
N MET A 77 7.54 12.13 6.19
CA MET A 77 6.07 12.06 6.23
C MET A 77 5.56 11.14 7.35
N ILE A 78 6.25 10.05 7.67
CA ILE A 78 5.83 9.12 8.73
C ILE A 78 6.46 9.44 10.09
N ALA A 79 7.53 10.25 10.12
CA ALA A 79 8.29 10.56 11.33
C ALA A 79 7.46 11.13 12.50
N PRO A 80 6.41 11.94 12.29
CA PRO A 80 5.57 12.43 13.38
C PRO A 80 4.77 11.34 14.11
N THR A 81 4.62 10.17 13.49
CA THR A 81 3.78 9.08 14.01
C THR A 81 4.65 7.99 14.62
N LYS A 82 5.03 8.15 15.89
CA LYS A 82 5.96 7.26 16.61
C LYS A 82 5.61 5.77 16.58
N ILE A 83 4.33 5.42 16.37
CA ILE A 83 3.92 4.02 16.28
C ILE A 83 4.57 3.33 15.07
N TYR A 84 4.89 4.06 14.00
CA TYR A 84 5.52 3.50 12.81
C TYR A 84 6.96 3.04 13.06
N ASP A 85 7.63 3.54 14.10
CA ASP A 85 8.96 3.09 14.50
C ASP A 85 8.97 1.63 14.94
N LYS A 86 7.78 1.09 15.28
CA LYS A 86 7.59 -0.28 15.76
C LYS A 86 7.21 -1.27 14.64
N PHE A 87 6.92 -0.76 13.44
CA PHE A 87 6.54 -1.59 12.28
C PHE A 87 7.73 -1.79 11.33
N PRO A 88 7.75 -2.91 10.59
CA PRO A 88 8.70 -3.08 9.50
C PRO A 88 8.59 -1.93 8.50
N THR A 89 9.71 -1.34 8.15
CA THR A 89 9.80 -0.26 7.19
C THR A 89 10.97 -0.49 6.24
N ILE A 90 10.85 -0.01 5.01
CA ILE A 90 11.95 0.01 4.07
C ILE A 90 12.57 1.41 3.99
N SER A 91 13.81 1.49 3.52
CA SER A 91 14.47 2.77 3.23
C SER A 91 13.95 3.36 1.90
N PRO A 92 14.12 4.68 1.67
CA PRO A 92 13.84 5.26 0.36
C PRO A 92 14.62 4.62 -0.79
N ALA A 93 15.86 4.18 -0.55
CA ALA A 93 16.65 3.46 -1.54
C ALA A 93 16.01 2.11 -1.91
N GLN A 94 15.61 1.32 -0.91
CA GLN A 94 14.90 0.06 -1.15
C GLN A 94 13.56 0.28 -1.88
N ALA A 95 12.85 1.37 -1.58
CA ALA A 95 11.63 1.72 -2.31
C ALA A 95 11.92 2.07 -3.78
N ALA A 96 13.04 2.77 -4.06
CA ALA A 96 13.49 3.03 -5.42
C ALA A 96 13.87 1.74 -6.16
N ASP A 97 14.53 0.78 -5.48
CA ASP A 97 14.86 -0.53 -6.05
C ASP A 97 13.62 -1.30 -6.51
N LEU A 98 12.52 -1.22 -5.77
CA LEU A 98 11.24 -1.81 -6.19
C LEU A 98 10.70 -1.17 -7.48
N VAL A 99 10.88 0.14 -7.64
CA VAL A 99 10.49 0.83 -8.89
C VAL A 99 11.40 0.42 -10.05
N ILE A 100 12.71 0.35 -9.83
CA ILE A 100 13.67 -0.12 -10.85
C ILE A 100 13.33 -1.56 -11.27
N ARG A 101 13.07 -2.42 -10.30
CA ARG A 101 12.63 -3.79 -10.56
C ARG A 101 11.36 -3.84 -11.40
N ALA A 102 10.34 -3.02 -11.08
CA ALA A 102 9.12 -2.91 -11.86
C ALA A 102 9.38 -2.51 -13.32
N MET A 103 10.31 -1.57 -13.54
CA MET A 103 10.66 -1.08 -14.86
C MET A 103 11.42 -2.13 -15.70
N VAL A 104 12.28 -2.93 -15.06
CA VAL A 104 13.15 -3.92 -15.74
C VAL A 104 12.42 -5.24 -15.96
N GLU A 105 11.84 -5.82 -14.89
CA GLU A 105 11.22 -7.15 -14.90
C GLU A 105 9.77 -7.12 -15.39
N ARG A 106 9.08 -5.99 -15.25
CA ARG A 106 7.68 -5.77 -15.64
C ARG A 106 6.70 -6.81 -15.07
N PRO A 107 6.79 -7.21 -13.80
CA PRO A 107 5.81 -8.09 -13.20
C PRO A 107 4.45 -7.39 -13.15
N HIS A 108 3.35 -8.16 -13.09
CA HIS A 108 2.02 -7.58 -12.93
C HIS A 108 1.89 -6.82 -11.59
N GLU A 109 2.42 -7.40 -10.51
CA GLU A 109 2.42 -6.80 -9.18
C GLU A 109 3.73 -7.03 -8.43
N ILE A 110 4.08 -6.09 -7.57
CA ILE A 110 5.13 -6.25 -6.57
C ILE A 110 4.48 -6.11 -5.19
N ASN A 111 4.48 -7.22 -4.47
CA ASN A 111 3.85 -7.38 -3.17
C ASN A 111 4.87 -7.73 -2.10
N THR A 112 4.52 -7.48 -0.85
CA THR A 112 5.27 -7.96 0.31
C THR A 112 4.63 -9.22 0.88
N ALA A 113 5.39 -10.01 1.64
CA ALA A 113 4.85 -11.20 2.31
C ALA A 113 3.69 -10.84 3.25
N LEU A 114 3.80 -9.72 3.98
CA LEU A 114 2.74 -9.23 4.85
C LEU A 114 1.49 -8.80 4.07
N GLY A 115 1.67 -8.12 2.93
CA GLY A 115 0.56 -7.75 2.06
C GLY A 115 -0.19 -8.96 1.53
N ASN A 116 0.54 -9.94 1.02
CA ASN A 116 -0.05 -11.19 0.53
C ASN A 116 -0.79 -11.95 1.64
N ALA A 117 -0.21 -12.04 2.83
CA ALA A 117 -0.86 -12.67 3.97
C ALA A 117 -2.17 -11.94 4.35
N GLY A 118 -2.15 -10.60 4.33
CA GLY A 118 -3.34 -9.78 4.56
C GLY A 118 -4.43 -10.04 3.52
N ALA A 119 -4.09 -10.01 2.25
CA ALA A 119 -5.03 -10.27 1.15
C ALA A 119 -5.64 -11.68 1.24
N ILE A 120 -4.82 -12.70 1.50
CA ILE A 120 -5.27 -14.07 1.69
C ILE A 120 -6.22 -14.17 2.89
N MET A 121 -5.85 -13.57 4.02
CA MET A 121 -6.68 -13.58 5.22
C MET A 121 -8.04 -12.92 5.00
N HIS A 122 -8.08 -11.79 4.30
CA HIS A 122 -9.34 -11.13 3.94
C HIS A 122 -10.22 -11.98 3.02
N THR A 123 -9.62 -12.78 2.15
CA THR A 123 -10.35 -13.65 1.22
C THR A 123 -10.86 -14.91 1.91
N VAL A 124 -10.00 -15.60 2.68
CA VAL A 124 -10.29 -16.92 3.25
C VAL A 124 -11.02 -16.83 4.59
N ALA A 125 -10.67 -15.86 5.42
CA ALA A 125 -11.20 -15.70 6.77
C ALA A 125 -11.61 -14.25 7.11
N PRO A 126 -12.55 -13.63 6.34
CA PRO A 126 -12.85 -12.20 6.49
C PRO A 126 -13.33 -11.82 7.89
N LYS A 127 -14.11 -12.67 8.55
CA LYS A 127 -14.60 -12.41 9.92
C LYS A 127 -13.45 -12.36 10.93
N LEU A 128 -12.43 -13.19 10.77
CA LEU A 128 -11.23 -13.17 11.61
C LEU A 128 -10.41 -11.91 11.32
N ALA A 129 -10.21 -11.58 10.05
CA ALA A 129 -9.52 -10.37 9.63
C ALA A 129 -10.16 -9.13 10.29
N PHE A 130 -11.49 -8.99 10.22
CA PHE A 130 -12.20 -7.86 10.83
C PHE A 130 -12.06 -7.81 12.36
N ARG A 131 -12.04 -8.95 13.04
CA ARG A 131 -11.80 -8.97 14.50
C ARG A 131 -10.39 -8.48 14.86
N ILE A 132 -9.36 -8.95 14.11
CA ILE A 132 -7.98 -8.51 14.31
C ILE A 132 -7.84 -7.01 14.03
N LEU A 133 -8.43 -6.52 12.94
CA LEU A 133 -8.41 -5.10 12.59
C LEU A 133 -9.19 -4.24 13.60
N ASN A 134 -10.29 -4.76 14.16
CA ASN A 134 -11.02 -4.07 15.22
C ASN A 134 -10.17 -3.94 16.49
N MET A 135 -9.44 -4.99 16.90
CA MET A 135 -8.46 -4.88 17.98
C MET A 135 -7.40 -3.81 17.66
N ALA A 136 -6.85 -3.83 16.44
CA ALA A 136 -5.89 -2.82 16.01
C ALA A 136 -6.50 -1.41 16.05
N TYR A 137 -7.75 -1.22 15.68
CA TYR A 137 -8.45 0.08 15.75
C TYR A 137 -8.43 0.69 17.14
N HIS A 138 -8.62 -0.12 18.19
CA HIS A 138 -8.61 0.34 19.56
C HIS A 138 -7.20 0.65 20.09
N VAL A 139 -6.18 0.06 19.49
CA VAL A 139 -4.78 0.24 19.89
C VAL A 139 -4.11 1.39 19.12
N PHE A 140 -4.48 1.61 17.86
CA PHE A 140 -3.95 2.71 17.07
C PHE A 140 -4.46 4.05 17.60
N PRO A 141 -3.57 5.00 17.90
CA PRO A 141 -3.98 6.33 18.32
C PRO A 141 -4.67 7.08 17.16
N ASP A 142 -5.58 7.96 17.51
CA ASP A 142 -6.10 8.95 16.56
C ASP A 142 -4.94 9.78 15.98
N SER A 143 -5.06 10.25 14.76
CA SER A 143 -4.06 11.17 14.22
C SER A 143 -3.98 12.44 15.08
N ALA A 144 -2.81 13.06 15.17
CA ALA A 144 -2.62 14.31 15.91
C ALA A 144 -3.64 15.39 15.48
N ALA A 145 -4.00 15.42 14.20
CA ALA A 145 -5.02 16.31 13.65
C ALA A 145 -6.45 15.99 14.15
N ALA A 146 -6.75 14.74 14.51
CA ALA A 146 -8.06 14.35 15.02
C ALA A 146 -8.20 14.58 16.53
N ARG A 147 -7.12 14.82 17.26
CA ARG A 147 -7.12 14.87 18.74
C ARG A 147 -7.08 16.27 19.34
N GLY A 148 -6.69 17.30 18.58
CA GLY A 148 -6.29 18.52 19.26
C GLY A 148 -5.35 18.17 20.44
N ASP A 149 -4.32 18.86 20.70
CA ASP A 149 -3.15 18.57 21.55
C ASP A 149 -3.31 17.91 22.94
N ALA A 150 -4.33 17.12 23.21
CA ALA A 150 -4.57 16.53 24.53
C ALA A 150 -4.90 15.04 24.47
N ALA A 151 -3.92 14.16 24.58
CA ALA A 151 -3.94 12.85 25.26
C ALA A 151 -2.76 11.97 24.88
N GLN A 152 -1.68 12.07 25.60
CA GLN A 152 -0.65 11.04 25.72
C GLN A 152 -0.89 10.25 27.01
N GLY A 153 -0.90 8.91 27.00
CA GLY A 153 -0.54 8.20 28.18
C GLY A 153 -1.08 6.84 28.55
N SER A 154 -1.94 6.10 27.82
CA SER A 154 -2.44 4.83 28.39
C SER A 154 -2.47 3.59 27.48
N ARG A 155 -1.93 3.63 26.29
CA ARG A 155 -2.02 2.51 25.32
C ARG A 155 -0.67 1.94 24.86
N GLU A 156 0.40 2.24 25.56
CA GLU A 156 1.77 1.90 25.12
C GLU A 156 2.04 0.38 25.18
N SER A 157 1.49 -0.33 26.17
CA SER A 157 1.70 -1.77 26.35
C SER A 157 1.03 -2.63 25.25
N GLU A 158 -0.20 -2.26 24.86
CA GLU A 158 -0.93 -2.99 23.79
C GLU A 158 -0.34 -2.74 22.40
N GLN A 159 0.17 -1.53 22.16
CA GLN A 159 0.90 -1.18 20.94
C GLN A 159 2.19 -1.98 20.79
N ILE A 160 2.91 -2.22 21.89
CA ILE A 160 4.13 -3.05 21.92
C ILE A 160 3.79 -4.50 21.59
N MET A 161 2.67 -5.03 22.06
CA MET A 161 2.25 -6.41 21.79
C MET A 161 1.93 -6.62 20.29
N LEU A 162 1.20 -5.69 19.66
CA LEU A 162 0.93 -5.75 18.22
C LEU A 162 2.20 -5.64 17.39
N ALA A 163 3.11 -4.73 17.75
CA ALA A 163 4.37 -4.57 17.06
C ALA A 163 5.25 -5.84 17.13
N LYS A 164 5.17 -6.62 18.23
CA LYS A 164 5.87 -7.90 18.38
C LYS A 164 5.35 -8.97 17.41
N ILE A 165 4.06 -8.99 17.09
CA ILE A 165 3.47 -9.94 16.13
C ILE A 165 4.04 -9.71 14.73
N PHE A 166 4.35 -8.46 14.37
CA PHE A 166 4.92 -8.12 13.06
C PHE A 166 6.47 -8.11 13.05
N LYS A 167 7.11 -8.21 14.22
CA LYS A 167 8.57 -8.23 14.36
C LYS A 167 9.13 -9.59 13.98
N GLY A 168 9.53 -9.77 12.75
CA GLY A 168 10.06 -11.02 12.18
C GLY A 168 9.56 -11.31 10.78
N ILE A 169 8.65 -10.48 10.28
CA ILE A 169 8.23 -10.53 8.89
C ILE A 169 9.20 -9.66 8.09
N HIS A 170 10.03 -10.32 7.27
CA HIS A 170 10.94 -9.64 6.36
C HIS A 170 10.20 -9.32 5.05
N TRP A 171 10.54 -8.17 4.48
CA TRP A 171 9.98 -7.68 3.21
C TRP A 171 10.60 -8.38 2.01
#